data_2be2375840c7df80516526e67f498f30
#
_entry.id   2be2375840c7df80516526e67f498f30
#
_cell.length_a   1.000
_cell.length_b   1.000
_cell.length_c   1.000
_cell.angle_alpha   90.00
_cell.angle_beta   90.00
_cell.angle_gamma   90.00
#
_symmetry.space_group_name_H-M   'P 1'
#
loop_
_entity.id
_entity.type
_entity.pdbx_description
1 polymer ?
#
loop_
_entity_poly.entity_id
_entity_poly.type
_entity_poly.pdbx_seq_one_letter_code
_entity_poly.pdbx_strand_id
1 'polypeptide(L)'
;MAEVRGVLVVDFGAQYAQLIARRVREAHVFSEIVPSSITAAEVKAKNPTAIILSGGPSSVYADKAPKIDEAIFTLGIPVFGICYGFQAMAAALGGVVSQTGKSEFGRTDTTVVTTSKLFAGLPAQQKVWMSHGDAVSQAPAGFTICGSTSDTPIAAFENESGLFAGVQFHPEVLHSEHGQAILQNWLVNIAKCDATWTTANIAETEIAKAKAVIGGKKVICGLSGGVDSAVAAAIIQKAVGNQLTCVFVDHGLLRKGEAEQVERDFVASTGVQLVVVDAKKQFLDALKDVTDPEDKRKIIGREFIRSFESAAREIASGGEVEFLVQGTLYPDVVESGGGTGTANIKSHHNVGGLPDDLQFTLVEPLRTLFKDEVRQVGLELGLPEEIVWRQPFPGPGLGIRIIGSVTQERLDLLREADAIVRAELKSAGLDRDIWQCPVVLLADVRSVGVQGDGRTYGHPIVLRPVSSEDAMTADWSRVSYEVLEKISTRITNEVRGVNRVVLDVTSKPPATIEWE
;
A
#
# COMPACT_ATOMS: atom_id res chain seq x y z
N MET A 1 18.21 15.25 -15.49
CA MET A 1 16.74 15.49 -15.41
C MET A 1 16.50 16.35 -14.18
N ALA A 2 15.60 17.34 -14.23
CA ALA A 2 15.26 18.11 -13.05
C ALA A 2 14.62 17.16 -12.03
N GLU A 3 15.12 17.18 -10.81
CA GLU A 3 14.53 16.46 -9.67
C GLU A 3 13.10 16.95 -9.49
N VAL A 4 12.13 16.04 -9.36
CA VAL A 4 10.71 16.40 -9.21
C VAL A 4 10.57 17.10 -7.87
N ARG A 5 10.38 18.42 -7.90
CA ARG A 5 10.09 19.20 -6.69
C ARG A 5 8.69 18.86 -6.21
N GLY A 6 8.59 18.54 -4.94
CA GLY A 6 7.31 18.13 -4.33
C GLY A 6 7.08 18.76 -2.98
N VAL A 7 6.15 18.17 -2.26
CA VAL A 7 5.78 18.55 -0.89
C VAL A 7 6.44 17.59 0.08
N LEU A 8 7.10 18.12 1.10
CA LEU A 8 7.52 17.31 2.24
C LEU A 8 6.38 17.23 3.26
N VAL A 9 5.99 16.03 3.62
CA VAL A 9 5.04 15.75 4.71
C VAL A 9 5.84 15.37 5.95
N VAL A 10 5.90 16.26 6.92
CA VAL A 10 6.60 16.04 8.18
C VAL A 10 5.72 15.19 9.08
N ASP A 11 6.19 14.00 9.45
CA ASP A 11 5.46 13.04 10.27
C ASP A 11 5.76 13.25 11.76
N PHE A 12 4.74 13.63 12.52
CA PHE A 12 4.78 13.76 13.98
C PHE A 12 4.35 12.48 14.71
N GLY A 13 4.22 11.35 13.99
CA GLY A 13 3.91 10.04 14.57
C GLY A 13 2.42 9.73 14.68
N ALA A 14 1.56 10.42 13.92
CA ALA A 14 0.15 10.07 13.77
C ALA A 14 -0.05 9.13 12.58
N GLN A 15 -1.13 8.34 12.62
CA GLN A 15 -1.46 7.37 11.58
C GLN A 15 -1.72 7.99 10.18
N TYR A 16 -1.85 9.31 10.07
CA TYR A 16 -2.37 9.98 8.88
C TYR A 16 -1.31 10.59 7.95
N ALA A 17 -0.01 10.54 8.28
CA ALA A 17 1.03 11.10 7.41
C ALA A 17 1.03 10.48 6.00
N GLN A 18 0.83 9.17 5.91
CA GLN A 18 0.69 8.47 4.62
C GLN A 18 -0.57 8.91 3.86
N LEU A 19 -1.69 9.11 4.58
CA LEU A 19 -2.94 9.58 3.98
C LEU A 19 -2.79 11.02 3.46
N ILE A 20 -2.13 11.91 4.22
CA ILE A 20 -1.81 13.27 3.76
C ILE A 20 -0.98 13.21 2.48
N ALA A 21 0.08 12.40 2.44
CA ALA A 21 0.92 12.23 1.26
C ALA A 21 0.12 11.75 0.04
N ARG A 22 -0.81 10.80 0.23
CA ARG A 22 -1.72 10.35 -0.84
C ARG A 22 -2.64 11.47 -1.33
N ARG A 23 -3.25 12.26 -0.42
CA ARG A 23 -4.11 13.39 -0.79
C ARG A 23 -3.37 14.46 -1.60
N VAL A 24 -2.10 14.69 -1.28
CA VAL A 24 -1.23 15.57 -2.09
C VAL A 24 -1.05 15.01 -3.51
N ARG A 25 -0.85 13.70 -3.65
CA ARG A 25 -0.69 13.04 -4.95
C ARG A 25 -1.98 12.96 -5.75
N GLU A 26 -3.11 12.84 -5.10
CA GLU A 26 -4.44 12.97 -5.74
C GLU A 26 -4.67 14.37 -6.33
N ALA A 27 -3.98 15.40 -5.80
CA ALA A 27 -3.91 16.74 -6.40
C ALA A 27 -2.83 16.85 -7.50
N HIS A 28 -2.27 15.74 -7.97
CA HIS A 28 -1.22 15.63 -8.97
C HIS A 28 0.11 16.30 -8.57
N VAL A 29 0.38 16.40 -7.28
CA VAL A 29 1.63 16.94 -6.73
C VAL A 29 2.44 15.81 -6.09
N PHE A 30 3.74 15.73 -6.39
CA PHE A 30 4.61 14.75 -5.73
C PHE A 30 4.73 15.04 -4.23
N SER A 31 4.77 14.01 -3.40
CA SER A 31 4.95 14.12 -1.96
C SER A 31 5.94 13.09 -1.42
N GLU A 32 6.69 13.48 -0.39
CA GLU A 32 7.62 12.63 0.34
C GLU A 32 7.39 12.80 1.85
N ILE A 33 7.32 11.69 2.60
CA ILE A 33 7.20 11.70 4.06
C ILE A 33 8.61 11.78 4.66
N VAL A 34 8.77 12.67 5.63
CA VAL A 34 10.03 12.86 6.36
C VAL A 34 9.76 12.87 7.87
N PRO A 35 10.72 12.43 8.70
CA PRO A 35 10.54 12.44 10.15
C PRO A 35 10.48 13.87 10.71
N SER A 36 9.84 14.05 11.88
CA SER A 36 9.78 15.33 12.57
C SER A 36 11.15 15.89 12.99
N SER A 37 12.15 15.02 13.06
CA SER A 37 13.55 15.39 13.36
C SER A 37 14.29 15.99 12.17
N ILE A 38 13.67 16.13 10.98
CA ILE A 38 14.30 16.75 9.82
C ILE A 38 14.76 18.18 10.14
N THR A 39 15.98 18.50 9.76
CA THR A 39 16.57 19.83 9.99
C THR A 39 16.27 20.79 8.83
N ALA A 40 16.33 22.09 9.10
CA ALA A 40 16.21 23.11 8.07
C ALA A 40 17.26 22.96 6.95
N ALA A 41 18.47 22.47 7.27
CA ALA A 41 19.52 22.19 6.28
C ALA A 41 19.12 21.04 5.35
N GLU A 42 18.57 19.97 5.89
CA GLU A 42 18.08 18.82 5.08
C GLU A 42 16.87 19.21 4.23
N VAL A 43 15.94 20.00 4.78
CA VAL A 43 14.81 20.56 4.00
C VAL A 43 15.35 21.40 2.83
N LYS A 44 16.32 22.28 3.08
CA LYS A 44 16.93 23.10 2.03
C LYS A 44 17.63 22.24 0.98
N ALA A 45 18.30 21.17 1.37
CA ALA A 45 18.95 20.23 0.44
C ALA A 45 17.94 19.50 -0.45
N LYS A 46 16.77 19.13 0.10
CA LYS A 46 15.67 18.51 -0.65
C LYS A 46 14.92 19.50 -1.56
N ASN A 47 15.08 20.82 -1.31
CA ASN A 47 14.50 21.88 -2.12
C ASN A 47 13.02 21.70 -2.48
N PRO A 48 12.13 21.46 -1.49
CA PRO A 48 10.71 21.22 -1.75
C PRO A 48 9.99 22.50 -2.20
N THR A 49 8.87 22.34 -2.87
CA THR A 49 7.99 23.47 -3.21
C THR A 49 7.17 23.92 -1.99
N ALA A 50 6.80 22.98 -1.11
CA ALA A 50 6.02 23.27 0.09
C ALA A 50 6.22 22.20 1.16
N ILE A 51 5.75 22.46 2.39
CA ILE A 51 5.84 21.56 3.53
C ILE A 51 4.45 21.42 4.15
N ILE A 52 4.03 20.20 4.48
CA ILE A 52 2.84 19.92 5.29
C ILE A 52 3.30 19.32 6.62
N LEU A 53 2.79 19.85 7.72
CA LEU A 53 3.00 19.36 9.07
C LEU A 53 1.80 18.50 9.46
N SER A 54 2.02 17.21 9.71
CA SER A 54 0.95 16.24 9.99
C SER A 54 0.32 16.42 11.38
N GLY A 55 -0.73 15.68 11.67
CA GLY A 55 -1.20 15.46 13.03
C GLY A 55 -0.17 14.74 13.90
N GLY A 56 -0.40 14.69 15.19
CA GLY A 56 0.46 14.02 16.16
C GLY A 56 -0.34 13.45 17.33
N PRO A 57 0.21 12.44 18.06
CA PRO A 57 -0.51 11.75 19.13
C PRO A 57 -0.49 12.49 20.48
N SER A 58 0.25 13.61 20.58
CA SER A 58 0.57 14.26 21.85
C SER A 58 0.10 15.72 21.88
N SER A 59 0.01 16.29 23.07
CA SER A 59 -0.03 17.75 23.25
C SER A 59 1.32 18.36 22.91
N VAL A 60 1.33 19.55 22.28
CA VAL A 60 2.57 20.29 21.97
C VAL A 60 3.39 20.66 23.23
N TYR A 61 2.78 20.57 24.40
CA TYR A 61 3.42 20.83 25.69
C TYR A 61 3.93 19.60 26.42
N ALA A 62 3.69 18.41 25.89
CA ALA A 62 4.17 17.19 26.52
C ALA A 62 5.71 17.13 26.47
N ASP A 63 6.36 16.68 27.56
CA ASP A 63 7.84 16.61 27.65
C ASP A 63 8.51 15.83 26.50
N LYS A 64 7.79 14.85 25.95
CA LYS A 64 8.25 14.01 24.82
C LYS A 64 7.51 14.33 23.51
N ALA A 65 6.85 15.48 23.41
CA ALA A 65 6.19 15.88 22.18
C ALA A 65 7.21 15.98 21.03
N PRO A 66 6.89 15.43 19.84
CA PRO A 66 7.77 15.58 18.68
C PRO A 66 7.90 17.07 18.33
N LYS A 67 9.14 17.51 18.13
CA LYS A 67 9.43 18.92 17.81
C LYS A 67 9.90 19.04 16.38
N ILE A 68 9.64 20.18 15.77
CA ILE A 68 10.19 20.56 14.48
C ILE A 68 11.34 21.55 14.68
N ASP A 69 12.31 21.53 13.79
CA ASP A 69 13.32 22.59 13.72
C ASP A 69 12.65 23.92 13.29
N GLU A 70 12.54 24.87 14.21
CA GLU A 70 11.87 26.16 13.98
C GLU A 70 12.53 26.99 12.86
N ALA A 71 13.81 26.72 12.55
CA ALA A 71 14.50 27.37 11.44
C ALA A 71 13.84 27.05 10.09
N ILE A 72 13.04 25.99 9.98
CA ILE A 72 12.26 25.66 8.78
C ILE A 72 11.31 26.81 8.41
N PHE A 73 10.72 27.49 9.40
CA PHE A 73 9.81 28.62 9.15
C PHE A 73 10.52 29.88 8.61
N THR A 74 11.85 29.91 8.61
CA THR A 74 12.64 31.00 8.04
C THR A 74 13.10 30.77 6.61
N LEU A 75 12.84 29.58 6.04
CA LEU A 75 13.32 29.19 4.70
C LEU A 75 12.57 29.87 3.55
N GLY A 76 11.45 30.54 3.82
CA GLY A 76 10.59 31.13 2.80
C GLY A 76 9.82 30.10 1.97
N ILE A 77 9.69 28.87 2.47
CA ILE A 77 8.93 27.78 1.86
C ILE A 77 7.52 27.79 2.45
N PRO A 78 6.44 27.64 1.63
CA PRO A 78 5.07 27.54 2.14
C PRO A 78 4.90 26.36 3.09
N VAL A 79 4.24 26.60 4.26
CA VAL A 79 3.97 25.56 5.27
C VAL A 79 2.48 25.51 5.57
N PHE A 80 1.92 24.28 5.59
CA PHE A 80 0.54 23.98 5.99
C PHE A 80 0.52 23.08 7.22
N GLY A 81 -0.14 23.53 8.29
CA GLY A 81 -0.26 22.74 9.50
C GLY A 81 -1.62 22.03 9.60
N ILE A 82 -1.62 20.77 9.99
CA ILE A 82 -2.82 19.96 10.23
C ILE A 82 -2.82 19.51 11.69
N CYS A 83 -3.88 19.82 12.44
CA CYS A 83 -4.11 19.37 13.81
C CYS A 83 -2.90 19.67 14.72
N TYR A 84 -2.10 18.69 15.11
CA TYR A 84 -0.87 18.91 15.88
C TYR A 84 0.10 19.84 15.14
N GLY A 85 0.32 19.63 13.84
CA GLY A 85 1.20 20.48 13.03
C GLY A 85 0.72 21.94 12.95
N PHE A 86 -0.58 22.18 12.97
CA PHE A 86 -1.18 23.51 13.07
C PHE A 86 -0.85 24.16 14.42
N GLN A 87 -0.97 23.42 15.52
CA GLN A 87 -0.63 23.89 16.86
C GLN A 87 0.88 24.14 17.01
N ALA A 88 1.71 23.22 16.52
CA ALA A 88 3.17 23.35 16.55
C ALA A 88 3.64 24.60 15.77
N MET A 89 3.07 24.83 14.58
CA MET A 89 3.35 26.03 13.80
C MET A 89 2.89 27.31 14.53
N ALA A 90 1.69 27.29 15.12
CA ALA A 90 1.19 28.45 15.89
C ALA A 90 2.13 28.77 17.03
N ALA A 91 2.56 27.79 17.82
CA ALA A 91 3.48 27.98 18.95
C ALA A 91 4.85 28.51 18.49
N ALA A 92 5.43 27.92 17.42
CA ALA A 92 6.73 28.35 16.89
C ALA A 92 6.72 29.77 16.33
N LEU A 93 5.58 30.25 15.84
CA LEU A 93 5.43 31.62 15.30
C LEU A 93 4.90 32.64 16.30
N GLY A 94 4.85 32.30 17.61
CA GLY A 94 4.50 33.22 18.70
C GLY A 94 2.99 33.29 19.01
N GLY A 95 2.21 32.34 18.52
CA GLY A 95 0.83 32.10 18.94
C GLY A 95 0.77 31.36 20.27
N VAL A 96 -0.44 31.17 20.80
CA VAL A 96 -0.67 30.44 22.05
C VAL A 96 -1.57 29.23 21.79
N VAL A 97 -1.13 28.07 22.23
CA VAL A 97 -1.92 26.85 22.30
C VAL A 97 -2.28 26.59 23.75
N SER A 98 -3.48 26.17 24.06
CA SER A 98 -3.90 25.93 25.44
C SER A 98 -4.94 24.83 25.52
N GLN A 99 -5.05 24.22 26.70
CA GLN A 99 -6.17 23.38 27.05
C GLN A 99 -7.41 24.22 27.23
N THR A 100 -8.39 24.08 26.36
CA THR A 100 -9.64 24.87 26.42
C THR A 100 -10.66 24.29 27.42
N GLY A 101 -10.37 23.12 27.99
CA GLY A 101 -11.29 22.36 28.83
C GLY A 101 -12.42 21.67 28.03
N LYS A 102 -12.43 21.83 26.71
CA LYS A 102 -13.33 21.20 25.78
C LYS A 102 -12.52 20.48 24.72
N SER A 103 -12.88 19.25 24.41
CA SER A 103 -12.27 18.44 23.37
C SER A 103 -13.26 18.25 22.24
N GLU A 104 -12.79 18.26 21.02
CA GLU A 104 -13.61 17.96 19.85
C GLU A 104 -13.13 16.67 19.18
N PHE A 105 -14.01 15.65 19.11
CA PHE A 105 -13.75 14.38 18.48
C PHE A 105 -14.89 14.01 17.54
N GLY A 106 -14.56 13.63 16.30
CA GLY A 106 -15.53 13.24 15.31
C GLY A 106 -16.02 14.38 14.42
N ARG A 107 -17.22 14.21 13.83
CA ARG A 107 -17.82 15.19 12.93
C ARG A 107 -18.25 16.45 13.70
N THR A 108 -17.73 17.59 13.27
CA THR A 108 -17.99 18.90 13.87
C THR A 108 -18.41 19.90 12.79
N ASP A 109 -19.42 20.71 13.09
CA ASP A 109 -19.85 21.80 12.22
C ASP A 109 -18.87 22.96 12.33
N THR A 110 -18.35 23.42 11.19
CA THR A 110 -17.33 24.47 11.10
C THR A 110 -17.82 25.59 10.19
N THR A 111 -17.62 26.82 10.63
CA THR A 111 -17.87 28.03 9.83
C THR A 111 -16.54 28.54 9.27
N VAL A 112 -16.47 28.72 7.95
CA VAL A 112 -15.26 29.20 7.27
C VAL A 112 -15.51 30.51 6.52
N VAL A 113 -14.43 31.31 6.40
CA VAL A 113 -14.44 32.57 5.66
C VAL A 113 -14.19 32.28 4.18
N THR A 114 -15.22 32.31 3.37
CA THR A 114 -15.17 31.93 1.94
C THR A 114 -14.34 32.88 1.06
N THR A 115 -13.99 34.07 1.57
CA THR A 115 -13.09 35.01 0.91
C THR A 115 -11.62 34.75 1.19
N SER A 116 -11.31 33.83 2.11
CA SER A 116 -9.94 33.38 2.33
C SER A 116 -9.44 32.55 1.14
N LYS A 117 -8.14 32.55 0.90
CA LYS A 117 -7.55 31.75 -0.19
C LYS A 117 -7.74 30.25 0.03
N LEU A 118 -7.68 29.83 1.29
CA LEU A 118 -7.80 28.42 1.68
C LEU A 118 -9.19 27.84 1.40
N PHE A 119 -10.24 28.62 1.63
CA PHE A 119 -11.64 28.20 1.47
C PHE A 119 -12.34 28.80 0.24
N ALA A 120 -11.57 29.33 -0.71
CA ALA A 120 -12.13 29.92 -1.92
C ALA A 120 -12.98 28.92 -2.70
N GLY A 121 -14.21 29.31 -3.05
CA GLY A 121 -15.15 28.48 -3.80
C GLY A 121 -15.84 27.38 -2.98
N LEU A 122 -15.64 27.32 -1.68
CA LEU A 122 -16.24 26.30 -0.79
C LEU A 122 -17.42 26.90 0.02
N PRO A 123 -18.36 26.04 0.49
CA PRO A 123 -19.46 26.50 1.34
C PRO A 123 -18.97 27.09 2.67
N ALA A 124 -19.66 28.10 3.18
CA ALA A 124 -19.32 28.72 4.47
C ALA A 124 -19.54 27.79 5.66
N GLN A 125 -20.50 26.88 5.57
CA GLN A 125 -20.78 25.87 6.58
C GLN A 125 -20.31 24.53 6.05
N GLN A 126 -19.48 23.82 6.81
CA GLN A 126 -18.89 22.54 6.43
C GLN A 126 -18.85 21.60 7.63
N LYS A 127 -18.92 20.30 7.36
CA LYS A 127 -18.64 19.26 8.36
C LYS A 127 -17.22 18.77 8.19
N VAL A 128 -16.45 18.87 9.28
CA VAL A 128 -15.04 18.46 9.32
C VAL A 128 -14.81 17.42 10.40
N TRP A 129 -13.72 16.69 10.32
CA TRP A 129 -13.32 15.71 11.32
C TRP A 129 -12.32 16.32 12.29
N MET A 130 -12.73 16.46 13.54
CA MET A 130 -11.89 16.92 14.64
C MET A 130 -11.34 15.75 15.44
N SER A 131 -10.13 15.92 15.99
CA SER A 131 -9.50 14.96 16.91
C SER A 131 -8.46 15.67 17.77
N HIS A 132 -8.90 16.50 18.72
CA HIS A 132 -7.98 17.26 19.56
C HIS A 132 -8.57 17.58 20.95
N GLY A 133 -7.67 17.73 21.93
CA GLY A 133 -7.97 18.23 23.27
C GLY A 133 -7.41 19.64 23.54
N ASP A 134 -6.31 19.99 22.86
CA ASP A 134 -5.71 21.33 22.89
C ASP A 134 -6.11 22.10 21.65
N ALA A 135 -6.18 23.41 21.72
CA ALA A 135 -6.49 24.29 20.59
C ALA A 135 -5.64 25.57 20.61
N VAL A 136 -5.49 26.16 19.44
CA VAL A 136 -4.89 27.49 19.32
C VAL A 136 -5.86 28.52 19.95
N SER A 137 -5.44 29.16 21.03
CA SER A 137 -6.21 30.19 21.75
C SER A 137 -5.86 31.61 21.30
N GLN A 138 -4.67 31.80 20.73
CA GLN A 138 -4.24 33.06 20.13
C GLN A 138 -3.43 32.77 18.85
N ALA A 139 -3.89 33.33 17.74
CA ALA A 139 -3.17 33.24 16.48
C ALA A 139 -1.85 34.03 16.53
N PRO A 140 -0.82 33.62 15.78
CA PRO A 140 0.40 34.45 15.68
C PRO A 140 0.11 35.83 15.08
N ALA A 141 0.98 36.80 15.37
CA ALA A 141 0.83 38.15 14.80
C ALA A 141 0.88 38.14 13.28
N GLY A 142 -0.01 38.86 12.61
CA GLY A 142 -0.09 38.93 11.15
C GLY A 142 -0.85 37.76 10.50
N PHE A 143 -1.56 36.93 11.31
CA PHE A 143 -2.44 35.88 10.80
C PHE A 143 -3.91 36.29 10.91
N THR A 144 -4.66 35.90 9.90
CA THR A 144 -6.11 36.06 9.81
C THR A 144 -6.81 34.74 10.12
N ILE A 145 -7.74 34.75 11.06
CA ILE A 145 -8.58 33.61 11.39
C ILE A 145 -9.58 33.42 10.25
N CYS A 146 -9.61 32.25 9.64
CA CYS A 146 -10.47 31.95 8.52
C CYS A 146 -11.40 30.73 8.74
N GLY A 147 -11.37 30.13 9.93
CA GLY A 147 -12.28 29.05 10.33
C GLY A 147 -12.49 28.96 11.82
N SER A 148 -13.71 28.61 12.25
CA SER A 148 -14.09 28.46 13.67
C SER A 148 -15.17 27.40 13.84
N THR A 149 -15.23 26.81 15.06
CA THR A 149 -16.36 26.00 15.53
C THR A 149 -17.02 26.66 16.72
N SER A 150 -18.05 26.04 17.30
CA SER A 150 -18.66 26.54 18.55
C SER A 150 -17.70 26.50 19.74
N ASP A 151 -16.77 25.55 19.76
CA ASP A 151 -15.86 25.31 20.90
C ASP A 151 -14.40 25.66 20.58
N THR A 152 -14.03 25.80 19.31
CA THR A 152 -12.70 26.15 18.82
C THR A 152 -12.78 27.44 17.97
N PRO A 153 -12.58 28.65 18.59
CA PRO A 153 -12.66 29.91 17.88
C PRO A 153 -11.60 30.09 16.78
N ILE A 154 -10.49 29.38 16.85
CA ILE A 154 -9.41 29.38 15.85
C ILE A 154 -9.23 27.96 15.32
N ALA A 155 -10.12 27.57 14.42
CA ALA A 155 -10.07 26.26 13.75
C ALA A 155 -9.27 26.30 12.44
N ALA A 156 -9.03 27.48 11.88
CA ALA A 156 -8.16 27.70 10.73
C ALA A 156 -7.63 29.12 10.71
N PHE A 157 -6.40 29.29 10.20
CA PHE A 157 -5.81 30.59 9.92
C PHE A 157 -4.93 30.55 8.68
N GLU A 158 -4.69 31.73 8.11
CA GLU A 158 -3.70 31.96 7.05
C GLU A 158 -3.00 33.32 7.29
N ASN A 159 -1.73 33.44 6.87
CA ASN A 159 -1.08 34.75 6.89
C ASN A 159 -1.30 35.48 5.54
N GLU A 160 -1.12 36.79 5.52
CA GLU A 160 -1.38 37.65 4.35
C GLU A 160 -0.58 37.24 3.13
N SER A 161 0.68 36.82 3.31
CA SER A 161 1.55 36.37 2.20
C SER A 161 1.13 35.02 1.62
N GLY A 162 0.34 34.22 2.35
CA GLY A 162 0.02 32.82 2.01
C GLY A 162 1.17 31.84 2.32
N LEU A 163 2.26 32.29 2.92
CA LEU A 163 3.41 31.45 3.27
C LEU A 163 3.05 30.42 4.35
N PHE A 164 2.18 30.78 5.27
CA PHE A 164 1.74 29.92 6.36
C PHE A 164 0.22 29.86 6.43
N ALA A 165 -0.31 28.66 6.45
CA ALA A 165 -1.72 28.38 6.64
C ALA A 165 -1.91 27.07 7.40
N GLY A 166 -3.08 26.84 7.97
CA GLY A 166 -3.35 25.57 8.62
C GLY A 166 -4.76 25.47 9.17
N VAL A 167 -5.09 24.24 9.56
CA VAL A 167 -6.40 23.85 10.09
C VAL A 167 -6.26 22.95 11.32
N GLN A 168 -7.16 23.10 12.28
CA GLN A 168 -7.21 22.24 13.46
C GLN A 168 -7.81 20.86 13.16
N PHE A 169 -8.66 20.76 12.16
CA PHE A 169 -9.29 19.52 11.72
C PHE A 169 -8.41 18.74 10.73
N HIS A 170 -8.87 17.54 10.37
CA HIS A 170 -8.20 16.63 9.46
C HIS A 170 -8.83 16.69 8.05
N PRO A 171 -8.29 17.50 7.12
CA PRO A 171 -8.80 17.58 5.75
C PRO A 171 -8.51 16.33 4.92
N GLU A 172 -7.52 15.53 5.32
CA GLU A 172 -7.09 14.32 4.62
C GLU A 172 -8.07 13.16 4.74
N VAL A 173 -8.92 13.14 5.78
CA VAL A 173 -9.87 12.04 6.00
C VAL A 173 -11.18 12.25 5.25
N LEU A 174 -11.82 11.16 4.80
CA LEU A 174 -13.08 11.16 4.05
C LEU A 174 -14.26 11.83 4.79
N HIS A 175 -14.18 11.91 6.11
CA HIS A 175 -15.23 12.49 6.95
C HIS A 175 -15.24 14.03 6.91
N SER A 176 -14.20 14.67 6.38
CA SER A 176 -14.16 16.11 6.09
C SER A 176 -14.71 16.36 4.70
N GLU A 177 -15.93 16.93 4.60
CA GLU A 177 -16.71 17.01 3.35
C GLU A 177 -15.97 17.65 2.17
N HIS A 178 -15.14 18.66 2.43
CA HIS A 178 -14.40 19.39 1.40
C HIS A 178 -12.88 19.31 1.59
N GLY A 179 -12.40 18.32 2.35
CA GLY A 179 -11.00 18.21 2.74
C GLY A 179 -10.02 18.23 1.56
N GLN A 180 -10.30 17.45 0.51
CA GLN A 180 -9.47 17.42 -0.70
C GLN A 180 -9.44 18.77 -1.44
N ALA A 181 -10.55 19.48 -1.49
CA ALA A 181 -10.62 20.79 -2.14
C ALA A 181 -9.82 21.85 -1.34
N ILE A 182 -9.84 21.78 0.00
CA ILE A 182 -9.03 22.65 0.87
C ILE A 182 -7.53 22.41 0.60
N LEU A 183 -7.09 21.15 0.58
CA LEU A 183 -5.71 20.79 0.27
C LEU A 183 -5.32 21.25 -1.15
N GLN A 184 -6.19 21.06 -2.14
CA GLN A 184 -5.95 21.50 -3.51
C GLN A 184 -5.85 23.02 -3.63
N ASN A 185 -6.73 23.77 -2.95
CA ASN A 185 -6.63 25.24 -2.88
C ASN A 185 -5.29 25.68 -2.32
N TRP A 186 -4.83 25.05 -1.24
CA TRP A 186 -3.52 25.39 -0.67
C TRP A 186 -2.38 25.01 -1.59
N LEU A 187 -2.33 23.78 -2.09
CA LEU A 187 -1.24 23.27 -2.93
C LEU A 187 -1.08 24.09 -4.23
N VAL A 188 -2.18 24.31 -4.96
CA VAL A 188 -2.14 24.90 -6.30
C VAL A 188 -2.24 26.42 -6.26
N ASN A 189 -3.20 26.96 -5.48
CA ASN A 189 -3.50 28.38 -5.51
C ASN A 189 -2.61 29.21 -4.57
N ILE A 190 -2.14 28.63 -3.44
CA ILE A 190 -1.32 29.30 -2.44
C ILE A 190 0.15 28.93 -2.59
N ALA A 191 0.49 27.65 -2.42
CA ALA A 191 1.88 27.17 -2.46
C ALA A 191 2.45 27.07 -3.88
N LYS A 192 1.61 27.19 -4.93
CA LYS A 192 2.02 27.16 -6.35
C LYS A 192 2.78 25.89 -6.74
N CYS A 193 2.36 24.76 -6.19
CA CYS A 193 2.92 23.46 -6.56
C CYS A 193 2.55 23.11 -8.00
N ASP A 194 3.51 22.55 -8.75
CA ASP A 194 3.27 22.05 -10.11
C ASP A 194 2.49 20.73 -10.06
N ALA A 195 1.34 20.69 -10.71
CA ALA A 195 0.49 19.49 -10.80
C ALA A 195 0.97 18.56 -11.92
N THR A 196 2.21 18.08 -11.83
CA THR A 196 2.88 17.26 -12.85
C THR A 196 2.95 15.76 -12.48
N TRP A 197 2.53 15.39 -11.29
CA TRP A 197 2.52 14.00 -10.85
C TRP A 197 1.33 13.26 -11.45
N THR A 198 1.45 12.92 -12.74
CA THR A 198 0.45 12.18 -13.52
C THR A 198 0.99 10.80 -13.87
N THR A 199 0.11 9.84 -14.12
CA THR A 199 0.47 8.46 -14.44
C THR A 199 1.47 8.36 -15.59
N ALA A 200 1.24 9.11 -16.67
CA ALA A 200 2.14 9.14 -17.84
C ALA A 200 3.52 9.69 -17.46
N ASN A 201 3.59 10.81 -16.74
CA ASN A 201 4.86 11.40 -16.33
C ASN A 201 5.63 10.50 -15.34
N ILE A 202 4.91 9.79 -14.47
CA ILE A 202 5.50 8.79 -13.56
C ILE A 202 6.14 7.67 -14.36
N ALA A 203 5.40 7.07 -15.30
CA ALA A 203 5.90 5.98 -16.14
C ALA A 203 7.14 6.40 -16.94
N GLU A 204 7.09 7.54 -17.64
CA GLU A 204 8.19 8.08 -18.41
C GLU A 204 9.43 8.35 -17.54
N THR A 205 9.21 8.94 -16.35
CA THR A 205 10.29 9.27 -15.42
C THR A 205 11.00 8.02 -14.92
N GLU A 206 10.24 7.00 -14.48
CA GLU A 206 10.82 5.78 -13.95
C GLU A 206 11.49 4.92 -15.04
N ILE A 207 10.95 4.89 -16.26
CA ILE A 207 11.62 4.29 -17.43
C ILE A 207 12.94 4.98 -17.71
N ALA A 208 12.98 6.31 -17.72
CA ALA A 208 14.20 7.07 -17.99
C ALA A 208 15.27 6.87 -16.90
N LYS A 209 14.87 6.84 -15.62
CA LYS A 209 15.77 6.55 -14.50
C LYS A 209 16.35 5.15 -14.61
N ALA A 210 15.51 4.14 -14.82
CA ALA A 210 15.93 2.76 -14.98
C ALA A 210 16.92 2.59 -16.13
N LYS A 211 16.64 3.21 -17.28
CA LYS A 211 17.54 3.20 -18.44
C LYS A 211 18.91 3.83 -18.13
N ALA A 212 18.92 4.92 -17.39
CA ALA A 212 20.17 5.63 -17.02
C ALA A 212 21.02 4.80 -16.04
N VAL A 213 20.37 4.09 -15.09
CA VAL A 213 21.05 3.25 -14.09
C VAL A 213 21.60 1.97 -14.71
N ILE A 214 20.78 1.27 -15.49
CA ILE A 214 21.12 -0.06 -16.04
C ILE A 214 22.10 0.08 -17.21
N GLY A 215 21.95 1.10 -18.05
CA GLY A 215 22.77 1.30 -19.23
C GLY A 215 22.71 0.10 -20.19
N GLY A 216 23.90 -0.46 -20.53
CA GLY A 216 24.04 -1.62 -21.42
C GLY A 216 24.11 -2.97 -20.71
N LYS A 217 23.84 -3.04 -19.40
CA LYS A 217 24.03 -4.25 -18.58
C LYS A 217 22.78 -5.13 -18.54
N LYS A 218 22.98 -6.42 -18.24
CA LYS A 218 21.87 -7.36 -18.05
C LYS A 218 21.23 -7.20 -16.66
N VAL A 219 19.95 -7.42 -16.60
CA VAL A 219 19.11 -7.28 -15.39
C VAL A 219 18.16 -8.46 -15.27
N ILE A 220 17.94 -8.94 -14.05
CA ILE A 220 16.96 -9.98 -13.74
C ILE A 220 15.83 -9.41 -12.89
N CYS A 221 14.65 -10.02 -13.01
CA CYS A 221 13.47 -9.69 -12.22
C CYS A 221 12.76 -10.95 -11.76
N GLY A 222 12.52 -11.10 -10.46
CA GLY A 222 11.65 -12.16 -9.94
C GLY A 222 10.18 -11.78 -10.13
N LEU A 223 9.43 -12.59 -10.86
CA LEU A 223 7.98 -12.46 -10.98
C LEU A 223 7.29 -13.31 -9.93
N SER A 224 6.58 -12.68 -9.01
CA SER A 224 5.78 -13.37 -7.98
C SER A 224 4.34 -13.64 -8.40
N GLY A 225 3.95 -13.26 -9.63
CA GLY A 225 2.56 -13.24 -10.06
C GLY A 225 1.74 -12.05 -9.52
N GLY A 226 2.30 -11.24 -8.63
CA GLY A 226 1.67 -10.02 -8.10
C GLY A 226 1.82 -8.82 -9.04
N VAL A 227 0.92 -7.82 -8.88
CA VAL A 227 0.92 -6.60 -9.69
C VAL A 227 2.24 -5.82 -9.58
N ASP A 228 2.86 -5.77 -8.40
CA ASP A 228 4.06 -4.96 -8.17
C ASP A 228 5.25 -5.47 -8.98
N SER A 229 5.52 -6.78 -8.92
CA SER A 229 6.58 -7.39 -9.75
C SER A 229 6.27 -7.29 -11.25
N ALA A 230 5.01 -7.38 -11.64
CA ALA A 230 4.60 -7.24 -13.04
C ALA A 230 4.80 -5.82 -13.57
N VAL A 231 4.40 -4.80 -12.79
CA VAL A 231 4.60 -3.38 -13.20
C VAL A 231 6.08 -3.00 -13.17
N ALA A 232 6.83 -3.44 -12.16
CA ALA A 232 8.29 -3.22 -12.12
C ALA A 232 8.97 -3.82 -13.36
N ALA A 233 8.65 -5.07 -13.71
CA ALA A 233 9.20 -5.70 -14.90
C ALA A 233 8.77 -5.00 -16.20
N ALA A 234 7.53 -4.50 -16.30
CA ALA A 234 7.05 -3.76 -17.47
C ALA A 234 7.79 -2.43 -17.66
N ILE A 235 8.05 -1.67 -16.56
CA ILE A 235 8.87 -0.45 -16.61
C ILE A 235 10.28 -0.77 -17.14
N ILE A 236 10.93 -1.80 -16.57
CA ILE A 236 12.28 -2.18 -16.95
C ILE A 236 12.32 -2.71 -18.40
N GLN A 237 11.33 -3.48 -18.82
CA GLN A 237 11.22 -3.94 -20.21
C GLN A 237 11.13 -2.76 -21.20
N LYS A 238 10.35 -1.74 -20.87
CA LYS A 238 10.29 -0.49 -21.68
C LYS A 238 11.62 0.28 -21.67
N ALA A 239 12.36 0.23 -20.56
CA ALA A 239 13.62 0.95 -20.40
C ALA A 239 14.78 0.30 -21.18
N VAL A 240 14.93 -1.03 -21.09
CA VAL A 240 16.14 -1.75 -21.55
C VAL A 240 15.85 -2.95 -22.47
N GLY A 241 14.60 -3.28 -22.73
CA GLY A 241 14.22 -4.33 -23.69
C GLY A 241 14.83 -5.69 -23.35
N ASN A 242 15.50 -6.31 -24.31
CA ASN A 242 16.05 -7.67 -24.21
C ASN A 242 17.19 -7.84 -23.18
N GLN A 243 17.60 -6.78 -22.48
CA GLN A 243 18.54 -6.89 -21.37
C GLN A 243 17.87 -7.45 -20.09
N LEU A 244 16.52 -7.40 -20.02
CA LEU A 244 15.74 -7.95 -18.92
C LEU A 244 15.43 -9.42 -19.16
N THR A 245 15.72 -10.26 -18.15
CA THR A 245 15.20 -11.62 -18.04
C THR A 245 14.36 -11.74 -16.77
N CYS A 246 13.11 -12.14 -16.92
CA CYS A 246 12.24 -12.42 -15.79
C CYS A 246 12.33 -13.89 -15.38
N VAL A 247 12.30 -14.16 -14.08
CA VAL A 247 12.28 -15.50 -13.50
C VAL A 247 10.97 -15.69 -12.76
N PHE A 248 10.21 -16.69 -13.15
CA PHE A 248 8.98 -17.10 -12.49
C PHE A 248 9.16 -18.49 -11.87
N VAL A 249 8.97 -18.61 -10.55
CA VAL A 249 9.09 -19.88 -9.84
C VAL A 249 7.70 -20.48 -9.66
N ASP A 250 7.40 -21.55 -10.39
CA ASP A 250 6.19 -22.33 -10.15
C ASP A 250 6.46 -23.34 -9.02
N HIS A 251 6.14 -22.90 -7.81
CA HIS A 251 6.33 -23.67 -6.58
C HIS A 251 5.17 -24.63 -6.28
N GLY A 252 4.19 -24.77 -7.16
CA GLY A 252 3.07 -25.68 -6.97
C GLY A 252 2.04 -25.25 -5.92
N LEU A 253 2.19 -24.07 -5.29
CA LEU A 253 1.25 -23.53 -4.29
C LEU A 253 0.39 -22.39 -4.88
N LEU A 254 0.41 -22.24 -6.20
CA LEU A 254 -0.33 -21.21 -6.93
C LEU A 254 -1.80 -21.58 -7.06
N ARG A 255 -2.61 -20.57 -7.37
CA ARG A 255 -4.02 -20.73 -7.74
C ARG A 255 -4.17 -21.51 -9.05
N LYS A 256 -5.36 -22.04 -9.30
CA LYS A 256 -5.69 -22.72 -10.56
C LYS A 256 -5.46 -21.82 -11.76
N GLY A 257 -4.64 -22.27 -12.71
CA GLY A 257 -4.34 -21.57 -13.97
C GLY A 257 -3.45 -20.33 -13.84
N GLU A 258 -2.84 -20.09 -12.67
CA GLU A 258 -2.06 -18.87 -12.44
C GLU A 258 -0.71 -18.90 -13.16
N ALA A 259 -0.01 -20.03 -13.17
CA ALA A 259 1.26 -20.17 -13.87
C ALA A 259 1.08 -19.95 -15.38
N GLU A 260 0.10 -20.64 -15.97
CA GLU A 260 -0.22 -20.52 -17.39
C GLU A 260 -0.68 -19.11 -17.76
N GLN A 261 -1.37 -18.41 -16.85
CA GLN A 261 -1.77 -17.03 -17.06
C GLN A 261 -0.56 -16.09 -17.11
N VAL A 262 0.39 -16.25 -16.19
CA VAL A 262 1.63 -15.45 -16.18
C VAL A 262 2.41 -15.68 -17.48
N GLU A 263 2.62 -16.93 -17.87
CA GLU A 263 3.34 -17.25 -19.09
C GLU A 263 2.66 -16.66 -20.35
N ARG A 264 1.35 -16.82 -20.46
CA ARG A 264 0.62 -16.38 -21.66
C ARG A 264 0.39 -14.87 -21.69
N ASP A 265 -0.23 -14.32 -20.63
CA ASP A 265 -0.80 -12.97 -20.68
C ASP A 265 0.27 -11.92 -20.40
N PHE A 266 1.20 -12.19 -19.47
CA PHE A 266 2.27 -11.24 -19.15
C PHE A 266 3.30 -11.18 -20.27
N VAL A 267 3.75 -12.30 -20.80
CA VAL A 267 4.70 -12.32 -21.92
C VAL A 267 4.10 -11.72 -23.18
N ALA A 268 2.83 -12.02 -23.48
CA ALA A 268 2.16 -11.46 -24.65
C ALA A 268 2.01 -9.94 -24.59
N SER A 269 1.75 -9.38 -23.39
CA SER A 269 1.57 -7.94 -23.22
C SER A 269 2.88 -7.16 -23.13
N THR A 270 3.97 -7.76 -22.64
CA THR A 270 5.23 -7.06 -22.38
C THR A 270 6.36 -7.43 -23.36
N GLY A 271 6.31 -8.60 -23.96
CA GLY A 271 7.39 -9.14 -24.80
C GLY A 271 8.66 -9.50 -24.01
N VAL A 272 8.54 -9.70 -22.69
CA VAL A 272 9.67 -9.99 -21.81
C VAL A 272 10.21 -11.40 -22.03
N GLN A 273 11.52 -11.60 -21.87
CA GLN A 273 12.10 -12.94 -21.76
C GLN A 273 11.77 -13.55 -20.41
N LEU A 274 11.07 -14.69 -20.40
CA LEU A 274 10.63 -15.37 -19.19
C LEU A 274 11.31 -16.73 -19.06
N VAL A 275 11.94 -16.97 -17.92
CA VAL A 275 12.44 -18.28 -17.49
C VAL A 275 11.49 -18.80 -16.41
N VAL A 276 10.87 -19.95 -16.68
CA VAL A 276 9.97 -20.62 -15.73
C VAL A 276 10.74 -21.74 -15.05
N VAL A 277 10.76 -21.70 -13.72
CA VAL A 277 11.39 -22.73 -12.87
C VAL A 277 10.30 -23.63 -12.32
N ASP A 278 10.24 -24.89 -12.75
CA ASP A 278 9.34 -25.87 -12.15
C ASP A 278 9.95 -26.41 -10.85
N ALA A 279 9.46 -25.90 -9.73
CA ALA A 279 9.89 -26.26 -8.37
C ALA A 279 8.81 -27.02 -7.59
N LYS A 280 7.69 -27.42 -8.23
CA LYS A 280 6.52 -28.05 -7.57
C LYS A 280 6.91 -29.19 -6.63
N LYS A 281 7.70 -30.12 -7.16
CA LYS A 281 8.13 -31.29 -6.37
C LYS A 281 9.03 -30.88 -5.20
N GLN A 282 9.95 -29.96 -5.40
CA GLN A 282 10.87 -29.48 -4.37
C GLN A 282 10.09 -28.89 -3.16
N PHE A 283 9.09 -28.04 -3.44
CA PHE A 283 8.30 -27.42 -2.37
C PHE A 283 7.39 -28.42 -1.66
N LEU A 284 6.75 -29.33 -2.39
CA LEU A 284 5.92 -30.37 -1.79
C LEU A 284 6.74 -31.33 -0.90
N ASP A 285 7.92 -31.72 -1.35
CA ASP A 285 8.82 -32.57 -0.56
C ASP A 285 9.29 -31.85 0.72
N ALA A 286 9.62 -30.57 0.62
CA ALA A 286 10.06 -29.77 1.76
C ALA A 286 8.94 -29.49 2.78
N LEU A 287 7.68 -29.44 2.34
CA LEU A 287 6.50 -29.22 3.19
C LEU A 287 5.87 -30.51 3.71
N LYS A 288 6.45 -31.67 3.37
CA LYS A 288 5.91 -32.95 3.81
C LYS A 288 5.83 -33.01 5.34
N ASP A 289 4.63 -33.36 5.83
CA ASP A 289 4.30 -33.49 7.26
C ASP A 289 4.45 -32.21 8.10
N VAL A 290 4.66 -31.04 7.45
CA VAL A 290 4.73 -29.74 8.13
C VAL A 290 3.31 -29.18 8.31
N THR A 291 2.94 -28.88 9.55
CA THR A 291 1.61 -28.36 9.92
C THR A 291 1.66 -26.99 10.61
N ASP A 292 2.80 -26.64 11.21
CA ASP A 292 2.99 -25.34 11.86
C ASP A 292 3.03 -24.21 10.82
N PRO A 293 2.22 -23.13 10.98
CA PRO A 293 2.12 -22.04 10.02
C PRO A 293 3.44 -21.29 9.79
N GLU A 294 4.19 -21.07 10.87
CA GLU A 294 5.45 -20.32 10.79
C GLU A 294 6.54 -21.14 10.12
N ASP A 295 6.57 -22.45 10.38
CA ASP A 295 7.50 -23.36 9.71
C ASP A 295 7.17 -23.49 8.23
N LYS A 296 5.89 -23.55 7.85
CA LYS A 296 5.47 -23.49 6.43
C LYS A 296 6.02 -22.24 5.75
N ARG A 297 5.82 -21.06 6.37
CA ARG A 297 6.29 -19.77 5.81
C ARG A 297 7.80 -19.74 5.64
N LYS A 298 8.57 -20.20 6.65
CA LYS A 298 10.04 -20.26 6.60
C LYS A 298 10.54 -21.21 5.53
N ILE A 299 9.94 -22.39 5.41
CA ILE A 299 10.31 -23.38 4.40
C ILE A 299 10.04 -22.84 3.00
N ILE A 300 8.83 -22.33 2.77
CA ILE A 300 8.44 -21.78 1.47
C ILE A 300 9.35 -20.62 1.06
N GLY A 301 9.61 -19.69 1.97
CA GLY A 301 10.52 -18.56 1.73
C GLY A 301 11.93 -19.04 1.38
N ARG A 302 12.50 -19.98 2.15
CA ARG A 302 13.82 -20.55 1.90
C ARG A 302 13.92 -21.26 0.54
N GLU A 303 12.95 -22.11 0.22
CA GLU A 303 12.96 -22.84 -1.05
C GLU A 303 12.74 -21.91 -2.25
N PHE A 304 11.95 -20.84 -2.08
CA PHE A 304 11.79 -19.81 -3.11
C PHE A 304 13.12 -19.11 -3.42
N ILE A 305 13.84 -18.67 -2.40
CA ILE A 305 15.15 -18.03 -2.55
C ILE A 305 16.12 -18.99 -3.26
N ARG A 306 16.21 -20.25 -2.84
CA ARG A 306 17.08 -21.25 -3.46
C ARG A 306 16.77 -21.49 -4.94
N SER A 307 15.49 -21.60 -5.29
CA SER A 307 15.05 -21.79 -6.66
C SER A 307 15.38 -20.57 -7.53
N PHE A 308 15.15 -19.38 -7.00
CA PHE A 308 15.51 -18.13 -7.67
C PHE A 308 17.01 -17.96 -7.85
N GLU A 309 17.81 -18.25 -6.83
CA GLU A 309 19.29 -18.22 -6.88
C GLU A 309 19.84 -19.17 -7.96
N SER A 310 19.32 -20.39 -8.02
CA SER A 310 19.75 -21.38 -9.03
C SER A 310 19.52 -20.85 -10.45
N ALA A 311 18.33 -20.30 -10.69
CA ALA A 311 17.99 -19.72 -11.98
C ALA A 311 18.83 -18.48 -12.30
N ALA A 312 19.05 -17.61 -11.30
CA ALA A 312 19.88 -16.41 -11.45
C ALA A 312 21.33 -16.75 -11.82
N ARG A 313 21.92 -17.78 -11.18
CA ARG A 313 23.26 -18.29 -11.51
C ARG A 313 23.34 -18.86 -12.92
N GLU A 314 22.34 -19.60 -13.36
CA GLU A 314 22.28 -20.15 -14.71
C GLU A 314 22.21 -19.03 -15.75
N ILE A 315 21.37 -18.01 -15.54
CA ILE A 315 21.26 -16.83 -16.40
C ILE A 315 22.59 -16.04 -16.41
N ALA A 316 23.22 -15.87 -15.24
CA ALA A 316 24.49 -15.15 -15.10
C ALA A 316 25.65 -15.89 -15.76
N SER A 317 25.64 -17.22 -15.84
CA SER A 317 26.65 -18.01 -16.54
C SER A 317 26.71 -17.72 -18.05
N GLY A 318 25.63 -17.23 -18.63
CA GLY A 318 25.52 -16.76 -20.03
C GLY A 318 25.94 -15.31 -20.26
N GLY A 319 26.49 -14.63 -19.26
CA GLY A 319 26.94 -13.23 -19.31
C GLY A 319 26.69 -12.50 -18.00
N GLU A 320 27.42 -11.41 -17.77
CA GLU A 320 27.42 -10.68 -16.51
C GLU A 320 26.06 -10.01 -16.24
N VAL A 321 25.33 -10.49 -15.23
CA VAL A 321 24.11 -9.88 -14.70
C VAL A 321 24.53 -9.00 -13.51
N GLU A 322 24.27 -7.69 -13.59
CA GLU A 322 24.67 -6.74 -12.54
C GLU A 322 23.50 -6.24 -11.71
N PHE A 323 22.27 -6.32 -12.23
CA PHE A 323 21.11 -5.70 -11.60
C PHE A 323 20.00 -6.70 -11.28
N LEU A 324 19.35 -6.48 -10.13
CA LEU A 324 18.12 -7.18 -9.71
C LEU A 324 16.99 -6.17 -9.54
N VAL A 325 15.87 -6.41 -10.21
CA VAL A 325 14.65 -5.60 -10.07
C VAL A 325 13.86 -6.05 -8.87
N GLN A 326 13.45 -5.10 -8.05
CA GLN A 326 12.62 -5.32 -6.89
C GLN A 326 11.39 -4.40 -6.92
N GLY A 327 10.21 -4.96 -6.64
CA GLY A 327 8.93 -4.24 -6.61
C GLY A 327 8.62 -3.60 -5.25
N THR A 328 9.61 -2.99 -4.59
CA THR A 328 9.42 -2.27 -3.31
C THR A 328 8.51 -1.07 -3.51
N LEU A 329 7.52 -0.92 -2.65
CA LEU A 329 6.58 0.20 -2.67
C LEU A 329 6.95 1.29 -1.66
N TYR A 330 6.38 2.49 -1.84
CA TYR A 330 6.64 3.62 -0.95
C TYR A 330 6.26 3.35 0.52
N PRO A 331 5.10 2.74 0.84
CA PRO A 331 4.79 2.36 2.22
C PRO A 331 5.82 1.45 2.87
N ASP A 332 6.38 0.48 2.14
CA ASP A 332 7.44 -0.41 2.64
C ASP A 332 8.70 0.36 3.06
N VAL A 333 9.03 1.41 2.28
CA VAL A 333 10.17 2.29 2.56
C VAL A 333 9.94 3.11 3.82
N VAL A 334 8.74 3.69 3.97
CA VAL A 334 8.37 4.51 5.15
C VAL A 334 8.38 3.66 6.41
N GLU A 335 7.78 2.46 6.37
CA GLU A 335 7.74 1.54 7.52
C GLU A 335 9.13 1.03 7.93
N SER A 336 10.06 0.89 6.98
CA SER A 336 11.43 0.44 7.27
C SER A 336 12.38 1.54 7.78
N GLY A 337 11.87 2.78 7.98
CA GLY A 337 12.63 3.88 8.57
C GLY A 337 13.42 4.75 7.58
N GLY A 338 13.13 4.68 6.29
CA GLY A 338 13.56 5.68 5.29
C GLY A 338 15.07 5.84 5.04
N GLY A 339 15.92 4.93 5.53
CA GLY A 339 17.36 5.05 5.43
C GLY A 339 17.91 4.81 4.02
N THR A 340 18.85 5.65 3.57
CA THR A 340 19.63 5.53 2.33
C THR A 340 20.77 4.52 2.42
N GLY A 341 20.68 3.51 3.28
CA GLY A 341 21.69 2.48 3.43
C GLY A 341 21.03 1.20 3.84
N THR A 342 21.34 0.09 3.16
CA THR A 342 21.12 -1.33 3.53
C THR A 342 20.27 -1.54 4.79
N ALA A 343 19.10 -0.92 4.85
CA ALA A 343 18.17 -1.11 5.94
C ALA A 343 17.60 -2.51 5.83
N ASN A 344 17.52 -3.22 6.93
CA ASN A 344 16.83 -4.49 7.09
C ASN A 344 15.35 -4.32 6.65
N ILE A 345 15.12 -4.37 5.34
CA ILE A 345 13.77 -4.49 4.79
C ILE A 345 13.24 -5.80 5.34
N LYS A 346 12.09 -5.77 5.98
CA LYS A 346 11.41 -6.93 6.57
C LYS A 346 11.63 -8.14 5.68
N SER A 347 12.31 -9.17 6.20
CA SER A 347 12.79 -10.37 5.50
C SER A 347 11.68 -11.20 4.81
N HIS A 348 10.43 -10.74 4.84
CA HIS A 348 9.25 -11.46 4.38
C HIS A 348 8.72 -11.06 3.00
N HIS A 349 9.20 -9.95 2.43
CA HIS A 349 8.69 -9.44 1.15
C HIS A 349 9.77 -9.27 0.07
N ASN A 350 11.03 -9.48 0.39
CA ASN A 350 12.13 -9.20 -0.51
C ASN A 350 13.12 -10.36 -0.57
N VAL A 351 13.78 -10.52 -1.71
CA VAL A 351 14.90 -11.44 -1.96
C VAL A 351 16.13 -11.05 -1.11
N GLY A 352 15.91 -10.61 0.11
CA GLY A 352 16.93 -10.17 1.09
C GLY A 352 17.71 -11.31 1.75
N GLY A 353 17.70 -12.51 1.17
CA GLY A 353 18.47 -13.67 1.59
C GLY A 353 19.36 -14.25 0.49
N LEU A 354 19.67 -13.47 -0.55
CA LEU A 354 20.63 -13.91 -1.57
C LEU A 354 22.01 -14.05 -0.92
N PRO A 355 22.79 -15.09 -1.30
CA PRO A 355 24.14 -15.28 -0.80
C PRO A 355 25.06 -14.11 -1.13
N ASP A 356 26.06 -13.88 -0.28
CA ASP A 356 27.03 -12.80 -0.42
C ASP A 356 27.85 -12.84 -1.73
N ASP A 357 27.85 -13.98 -2.42
CA ASP A 357 28.53 -14.19 -3.70
C ASP A 357 27.69 -13.77 -4.93
N LEU A 358 26.39 -13.53 -4.76
CA LEU A 358 25.51 -12.93 -5.77
C LEU A 358 25.28 -11.44 -5.43
N GLN A 359 26.25 -10.61 -5.80
CA GLN A 359 26.18 -9.16 -5.58
C GLN A 359 25.46 -8.49 -6.73
N PHE A 360 24.14 -8.25 -6.58
CA PHE A 360 23.37 -7.44 -7.51
C PHE A 360 23.17 -6.02 -6.98
N THR A 361 23.24 -5.05 -7.88
CA THR A 361 22.73 -3.71 -7.59
C THR A 361 21.20 -3.71 -7.75
N LEU A 362 20.48 -3.26 -6.71
CA LEU A 362 19.02 -3.20 -6.74
C LEU A 362 18.52 -2.07 -7.63
N VAL A 363 17.49 -2.35 -8.42
CA VAL A 363 16.71 -1.37 -9.18
C VAL A 363 15.27 -1.45 -8.72
N GLU A 364 14.79 -0.39 -8.08
CA GLU A 364 13.48 -0.32 -7.42
C GLU A 364 12.58 0.74 -8.07
N PRO A 365 12.00 0.47 -9.24
CA PRO A 365 11.27 1.49 -10.01
C PRO A 365 9.95 1.93 -9.36
N LEU A 366 9.46 1.20 -8.34
CA LEU A 366 8.21 1.50 -7.65
C LEU A 366 8.42 2.13 -6.27
N ARG A 367 9.67 2.36 -5.85
CA ARG A 367 10.06 2.80 -4.51
C ARG A 367 9.37 4.08 -4.02
N THR A 368 8.98 4.93 -4.96
CA THR A 368 8.30 6.19 -4.68
C THR A 368 6.79 6.13 -4.86
N LEU A 369 6.21 4.98 -5.21
CA LEU A 369 4.81 4.84 -5.60
C LEU A 369 3.96 4.15 -4.53
N PHE A 370 2.73 4.64 -4.36
CA PHE A 370 1.68 3.92 -3.65
C PHE A 370 1.07 2.82 -4.52
N LYS A 371 0.40 1.86 -3.91
CA LYS A 371 -0.18 0.69 -4.58
C LYS A 371 -1.18 1.05 -5.69
N ASP A 372 -1.98 2.06 -5.46
CA ASP A 372 -2.95 2.57 -6.44
C ASP A 372 -2.27 3.24 -7.63
N GLU A 373 -1.19 4.00 -7.40
CA GLU A 373 -0.36 4.58 -8.46
C GLU A 373 0.31 3.49 -9.30
N VAL A 374 0.83 2.43 -8.65
CA VAL A 374 1.40 1.27 -9.36
C VAL A 374 0.39 0.63 -10.30
N ARG A 375 -0.86 0.45 -9.86
CA ARG A 375 -1.92 -0.08 -10.72
C ARG A 375 -2.20 0.82 -11.92
N GLN A 376 -2.28 2.13 -11.72
CA GLN A 376 -2.50 3.08 -12.81
C GLN A 376 -1.34 3.07 -13.80
N VAL A 377 -0.08 3.04 -13.31
CA VAL A 377 1.10 2.90 -14.16
C VAL A 377 1.07 1.57 -14.94
N GLY A 378 0.62 0.49 -14.31
CA GLY A 378 0.45 -0.79 -14.99
C GLY A 378 -0.51 -0.72 -16.18
N LEU A 379 -1.67 -0.07 -16.01
CA LEU A 379 -2.64 0.16 -17.09
C LEU A 379 -2.04 1.04 -18.21
N GLU A 380 -1.36 2.13 -17.85
CA GLU A 380 -0.68 3.03 -18.79
C GLU A 380 0.38 2.30 -19.64
N LEU A 381 1.08 1.35 -19.04
CA LEU A 381 2.06 0.50 -19.73
C LEU A 381 1.43 -0.60 -20.59
N GLY A 382 0.11 -0.76 -20.55
CA GLY A 382 -0.65 -1.73 -21.34
C GLY A 382 -0.73 -3.13 -20.72
N LEU A 383 -0.54 -3.26 -19.41
CA LEU A 383 -0.77 -4.52 -18.74
C LEU A 383 -2.28 -4.85 -18.68
N PRO A 384 -2.67 -6.13 -18.87
CA PRO A 384 -4.06 -6.54 -18.77
C PRO A 384 -4.69 -6.22 -17.40
N GLU A 385 -5.96 -5.83 -17.40
CA GLU A 385 -6.70 -5.54 -16.16
C GLU A 385 -6.70 -6.72 -15.18
N GLU A 386 -6.73 -7.94 -15.66
CA GLU A 386 -6.68 -9.15 -14.84
C GLU A 386 -5.37 -9.29 -14.05
N ILE A 387 -4.26 -8.71 -14.54
CA ILE A 387 -2.99 -8.65 -13.83
C ILE A 387 -2.99 -7.48 -12.85
N VAL A 388 -3.40 -6.29 -13.32
CA VAL A 388 -3.34 -5.05 -12.54
C VAL A 388 -4.30 -5.06 -11.36
N TRP A 389 -5.51 -5.57 -11.54
CA TRP A 389 -6.55 -5.63 -10.52
C TRP A 389 -6.65 -6.96 -9.78
N ARG A 390 -5.63 -7.82 -9.96
CA ARG A 390 -5.56 -9.06 -9.21
C ARG A 390 -5.61 -8.77 -7.71
N GLN A 391 -6.49 -9.49 -7.00
CA GLN A 391 -6.54 -9.45 -5.55
C GLN A 391 -5.18 -9.87 -4.95
N PRO A 392 -4.75 -9.28 -3.84
CA PRO A 392 -3.54 -9.72 -3.14
C PRO A 392 -3.54 -11.23 -2.92
N PHE A 393 -2.37 -11.83 -3.08
CA PHE A 393 -2.16 -13.24 -2.82
C PHE A 393 -0.85 -13.40 -2.05
N PRO A 394 -0.85 -14.16 -0.96
CA PRO A 394 0.33 -14.25 -0.11
C PRO A 394 1.48 -14.96 -0.80
N GLY A 395 2.72 -14.57 -0.51
CA GLY A 395 3.91 -15.22 -1.05
C GLY A 395 3.95 -16.74 -0.84
N PRO A 396 3.55 -17.27 0.34
CA PRO A 396 3.43 -18.71 0.56
C PRO A 396 2.29 -19.39 -0.23
N GLY A 397 1.50 -18.66 -0.98
CA GLY A 397 0.43 -19.20 -1.82
C GLY A 397 -0.66 -19.93 -1.03
N LEU A 398 -1.19 -20.99 -1.61
CA LEU A 398 -2.21 -21.84 -0.98
C LEU A 398 -1.66 -22.68 0.17
N GLY A 399 -0.34 -22.72 0.38
CA GLY A 399 0.29 -23.49 1.46
C GLY A 399 -0.18 -23.08 2.85
N ILE A 400 -0.44 -21.78 3.06
CA ILE A 400 -0.96 -21.21 4.32
C ILE A 400 -2.49 -21.09 4.34
N ARG A 401 -3.18 -21.67 3.36
CA ARG A 401 -4.64 -21.77 3.29
C ARG A 401 -5.13 -23.21 3.44
N ILE A 402 -4.22 -24.13 3.76
CA ILE A 402 -4.51 -25.50 4.13
C ILE A 402 -4.16 -25.67 5.60
N ILE A 403 -5.17 -25.72 6.46
CA ILE A 403 -4.98 -25.96 7.89
C ILE A 403 -4.65 -27.44 8.08
N GLY A 404 -3.37 -27.72 8.36
CA GLY A 404 -2.78 -29.05 8.39
C GLY A 404 -1.65 -29.23 7.37
N SER A 405 -1.25 -30.45 7.08
CA SER A 405 -0.16 -30.76 6.13
C SER A 405 -0.57 -30.44 4.68
N VAL A 406 0.39 -29.93 3.92
CA VAL A 406 0.20 -29.61 2.49
C VAL A 406 0.45 -30.86 1.66
N THR A 407 -0.54 -31.29 0.86
CA THR A 407 -0.41 -32.40 -0.09
C THR A 407 -0.97 -31.97 -1.45
N GLN A 408 -0.58 -32.68 -2.50
CA GLN A 408 -1.09 -32.39 -3.85
C GLN A 408 -2.63 -32.50 -3.92
N GLU A 409 -3.20 -33.52 -3.30
CA GLU A 409 -4.65 -33.74 -3.26
C GLU A 409 -5.38 -32.56 -2.58
N ARG A 410 -4.87 -32.10 -1.43
CA ARG A 410 -5.42 -30.97 -0.68
C ARG A 410 -5.29 -29.65 -1.45
N LEU A 411 -4.18 -29.46 -2.16
CA LEU A 411 -3.98 -28.31 -3.04
C LEU A 411 -4.96 -28.30 -4.20
N ASP A 412 -5.17 -29.43 -4.86
CA ASP A 412 -6.08 -29.52 -6.00
C ASP A 412 -7.53 -29.26 -5.58
N LEU A 413 -7.94 -29.80 -4.42
CA LEU A 413 -9.25 -29.54 -3.83
C LEU A 413 -9.41 -28.02 -3.53
N LEU A 414 -8.42 -27.40 -2.89
CA LEU A 414 -8.47 -25.97 -2.55
C LEU A 414 -8.45 -25.08 -3.79
N ARG A 415 -7.70 -25.45 -4.83
CA ARG A 415 -7.68 -24.73 -6.13
C ARG A 415 -9.04 -24.69 -6.79
N GLU A 416 -9.75 -25.80 -6.79
CA GLU A 416 -11.11 -25.86 -7.36
C GLU A 416 -12.06 -24.97 -6.57
N ALA A 417 -12.04 -25.05 -5.23
CA ALA A 417 -12.86 -24.21 -4.38
C ALA A 417 -12.55 -22.70 -4.55
N ASP A 418 -11.27 -22.31 -4.56
CA ASP A 418 -10.83 -20.91 -4.78
C ASP A 418 -11.27 -20.40 -6.16
N ALA A 419 -11.17 -21.24 -7.20
CA ALA A 419 -11.59 -20.87 -8.56
C ALA A 419 -13.10 -20.58 -8.64
N ILE A 420 -13.93 -21.40 -7.98
CA ILE A 420 -15.38 -21.18 -7.89
C ILE A 420 -15.69 -19.87 -7.18
N VAL A 421 -15.07 -19.61 -6.02
CA VAL A 421 -15.29 -18.38 -5.26
C VAL A 421 -14.95 -17.15 -6.10
N ARG A 422 -13.79 -17.14 -6.73
CA ARG A 422 -13.37 -16.01 -7.59
C ARG A 422 -14.31 -15.81 -8.78
N ALA A 423 -14.79 -16.88 -9.39
CA ALA A 423 -15.73 -16.79 -10.51
C ALA A 423 -17.08 -16.19 -10.09
N GLU A 424 -17.63 -16.61 -8.94
CA GLU A 424 -18.91 -16.11 -8.46
C GLU A 424 -18.81 -14.66 -7.97
N LEU A 425 -17.71 -14.28 -7.28
CA LEU A 425 -17.48 -12.89 -6.87
C LEU A 425 -17.32 -11.97 -8.10
N LYS A 426 -16.60 -12.40 -9.14
CA LYS A 426 -16.47 -11.64 -10.39
C LYS A 426 -17.82 -11.53 -11.12
N SER A 427 -18.59 -12.61 -11.19
CA SER A 427 -19.93 -12.61 -11.80
C SER A 427 -20.92 -11.69 -11.07
N ALA A 428 -20.74 -11.51 -9.76
CA ALA A 428 -21.53 -10.60 -8.94
C ALA A 428 -21.02 -9.15 -8.94
N GLY A 429 -19.91 -8.85 -9.64
CA GLY A 429 -19.29 -7.52 -9.66
C GLY A 429 -18.60 -7.12 -8.35
N LEU A 430 -18.28 -8.08 -7.49
CA LEU A 430 -17.70 -7.87 -6.15
C LEU A 430 -16.18 -8.02 -6.11
N ASP A 431 -15.55 -8.39 -7.22
CA ASP A 431 -14.13 -8.69 -7.30
C ASP A 431 -13.23 -7.46 -7.10
N ARG A 432 -13.77 -6.24 -7.23
CA ARG A 432 -13.07 -4.98 -6.97
C ARG A 432 -13.38 -4.36 -5.61
N ASP A 433 -14.58 -4.59 -5.09
CA ASP A 433 -15.02 -4.07 -3.78
C ASP A 433 -14.45 -4.90 -2.62
N ILE A 434 -14.25 -6.20 -2.85
CA ILE A 434 -13.61 -7.11 -1.91
C ILE A 434 -12.10 -7.05 -2.10
N TRP A 435 -11.39 -6.54 -1.09
CA TRP A 435 -9.92 -6.44 -1.11
C TRP A 435 -9.26 -7.80 -1.37
N GLN A 436 -9.71 -8.82 -0.63
CA GLN A 436 -9.23 -10.19 -0.71
C GLN A 436 -10.29 -11.14 -0.18
N CYS A 437 -10.40 -12.34 -0.75
CA CYS A 437 -11.23 -13.41 -0.22
C CYS A 437 -10.39 -14.68 -0.07
N PRO A 438 -9.64 -14.85 1.04
CA PRO A 438 -9.03 -16.13 1.35
C PRO A 438 -10.06 -17.26 1.39
N VAL A 439 -9.77 -18.33 0.65
CA VAL A 439 -10.50 -19.60 0.68
C VAL A 439 -9.61 -20.60 1.40
N VAL A 440 -10.08 -21.12 2.53
CA VAL A 440 -9.25 -21.92 3.44
C VAL A 440 -9.81 -23.33 3.57
N LEU A 441 -8.96 -24.33 3.43
CA LEU A 441 -9.29 -25.73 3.63
C LEU A 441 -8.96 -26.13 5.07
N LEU A 442 -9.99 -26.55 5.83
CA LEU A 442 -9.78 -27.17 7.15
C LEU A 442 -9.48 -28.66 6.95
N ALA A 443 -8.25 -28.96 6.53
CA ALA A 443 -7.87 -30.28 6.07
C ALA A 443 -7.82 -31.34 7.20
N ASP A 444 -7.60 -30.91 8.43
CA ASP A 444 -7.56 -31.80 9.59
C ASP A 444 -8.93 -31.92 10.31
N VAL A 445 -9.96 -31.23 9.79
CA VAL A 445 -11.34 -31.34 10.26
C VAL A 445 -12.14 -32.25 9.35
N ARG A 446 -12.81 -33.25 9.94
CA ARG A 446 -13.79 -34.08 9.24
C ARG A 446 -15.20 -33.62 9.58
N SER A 447 -15.91 -33.17 8.57
CA SER A 447 -17.32 -32.82 8.63
C SER A 447 -18.20 -33.97 8.16
N VAL A 448 -19.28 -34.23 8.88
CA VAL A 448 -20.29 -35.21 8.46
C VAL A 448 -21.25 -34.55 7.47
N GLY A 449 -21.51 -35.21 6.37
CA GLY A 449 -22.49 -34.81 5.37
C GLY A 449 -23.41 -35.96 5.00
N VAL A 450 -24.48 -35.64 4.29
CA VAL A 450 -25.39 -36.61 3.66
C VAL A 450 -25.42 -36.23 2.17
N GLN A 451 -24.95 -37.11 1.32
CA GLN A 451 -25.00 -36.95 -0.13
C GLN A 451 -25.61 -38.22 -0.73
N GLY A 452 -26.77 -38.08 -1.38
CA GLY A 452 -27.60 -39.21 -1.73
C GLY A 452 -28.16 -39.90 -0.46
N ASP A 453 -28.20 -41.24 -0.47
CA ASP A 453 -28.74 -42.01 0.64
C ASP A 453 -27.73 -42.40 1.74
N GLY A 454 -26.51 -41.88 1.66
CA GLY A 454 -25.40 -42.27 2.54
C GLY A 454 -24.76 -41.14 3.32
N ARG A 455 -24.16 -41.48 4.47
CA ARG A 455 -23.25 -40.57 5.19
C ARG A 455 -21.98 -40.41 4.41
N THR A 456 -21.55 -39.16 4.27
CA THR A 456 -20.25 -38.79 3.71
C THR A 456 -19.40 -38.07 4.75
N TYR A 457 -18.10 -38.17 4.61
CA TYR A 457 -17.13 -37.44 5.41
C TYR A 457 -16.29 -36.59 4.46
N GLY A 458 -16.29 -35.29 4.69
CA GLY A 458 -15.56 -34.33 3.88
C GLY A 458 -14.90 -33.25 4.74
N HIS A 459 -14.26 -32.32 4.08
CA HIS A 459 -13.63 -31.19 4.73
C HIS A 459 -14.51 -29.94 4.61
N PRO A 460 -14.49 -29.05 5.63
CA PRO A 460 -15.06 -27.71 5.49
C PRO A 460 -14.14 -26.80 4.69
N ILE A 461 -14.75 -25.91 3.90
CA ILE A 461 -14.11 -24.74 3.30
C ILE A 461 -14.56 -23.49 4.06
N VAL A 462 -13.62 -22.63 4.41
CA VAL A 462 -13.89 -21.31 5.00
C VAL A 462 -13.77 -20.25 3.92
N LEU A 463 -14.74 -19.35 3.86
CA LEU A 463 -14.71 -18.14 3.07
C LEU A 463 -14.39 -16.96 3.98
N ARG A 464 -13.39 -16.15 3.65
CA ARG A 464 -13.03 -14.96 4.41
C ARG A 464 -12.98 -13.72 3.49
N PRO A 465 -14.13 -13.23 3.00
CA PRO A 465 -14.16 -12.00 2.23
C PRO A 465 -13.88 -10.81 3.16
N VAL A 466 -12.87 -9.99 2.83
CA VAL A 466 -12.50 -8.81 3.61
C VAL A 466 -12.38 -7.59 2.72
N SER A 467 -12.79 -6.45 3.28
CA SER A 467 -12.59 -5.12 2.72
C SER A 467 -11.53 -4.38 3.55
N SER A 468 -10.58 -3.76 2.89
CA SER A 468 -9.49 -3.01 3.50
C SER A 468 -8.98 -1.97 2.51
N GLU A 469 -8.36 -0.89 3.01
CA GLU A 469 -7.65 0.08 2.16
C GLU A 469 -6.14 -0.15 2.16
N ASP A 470 -5.59 -0.58 3.28
CA ASP A 470 -4.15 -0.65 3.53
C ASP A 470 -3.65 -2.01 4.07
N ALA A 471 -4.54 -2.97 4.26
CA ALA A 471 -4.31 -4.26 4.89
C ALA A 471 -3.91 -4.19 6.39
N MET A 472 -3.78 -3.01 6.99
CA MET A 472 -3.49 -2.87 8.43
C MET A 472 -4.73 -3.13 9.26
N THR A 473 -5.86 -2.58 8.83
CA THR A 473 -7.19 -2.88 9.36
C THR A 473 -8.06 -3.49 8.26
N ALA A 474 -8.93 -4.40 8.60
CA ALA A 474 -9.89 -4.98 7.67
C ALA A 474 -11.20 -5.33 8.38
N ASP A 475 -12.29 -5.13 7.68
CA ASP A 475 -13.59 -5.65 8.11
C ASP A 475 -14.03 -6.76 7.16
N TRP A 476 -14.89 -7.68 7.62
CA TRP A 476 -15.45 -8.69 6.74
C TRP A 476 -16.44 -8.07 5.77
N SER A 477 -16.37 -8.45 4.50
CA SER A 477 -17.25 -7.94 3.45
C SER A 477 -18.62 -8.61 3.52
N ARG A 478 -19.70 -7.81 3.42
CA ARG A 478 -21.08 -8.28 3.48
C ARG A 478 -21.51 -8.79 2.10
N VAL A 479 -21.11 -10.00 1.78
CA VAL A 479 -21.53 -10.68 0.55
C VAL A 479 -23.00 -11.06 0.68
N SER A 480 -23.82 -10.86 -0.36
CA SER A 480 -25.25 -11.20 -0.31
C SER A 480 -25.46 -12.70 -0.13
N TYR A 481 -26.57 -13.05 0.52
CA TYR A 481 -26.89 -14.48 0.74
C TYR A 481 -27.05 -15.26 -0.56
N GLU A 482 -27.54 -14.64 -1.62
CA GLU A 482 -27.69 -15.26 -2.94
C GLU A 482 -26.34 -15.65 -3.56
N VAL A 483 -25.31 -14.81 -3.39
CA VAL A 483 -23.95 -15.11 -3.85
C VAL A 483 -23.32 -16.20 -2.98
N LEU A 484 -23.50 -16.12 -1.66
CA LEU A 484 -23.01 -17.15 -0.73
C LEU A 484 -23.67 -18.51 -0.98
N GLU A 485 -24.98 -18.54 -1.27
CA GLU A 485 -25.71 -19.76 -1.64
C GLU A 485 -25.14 -20.39 -2.92
N LYS A 486 -24.92 -19.57 -3.96
CA LYS A 486 -24.32 -20.06 -5.20
C LYS A 486 -22.92 -20.63 -4.99
N ILE A 487 -22.06 -19.91 -4.25
CA ILE A 487 -20.71 -20.37 -3.92
C ILE A 487 -20.78 -21.70 -3.16
N SER A 488 -21.60 -21.77 -2.10
CA SER A 488 -21.73 -22.98 -1.28
C SER A 488 -22.25 -24.16 -2.09
N THR A 489 -23.29 -23.94 -2.88
CA THR A 489 -23.90 -24.99 -3.73
C THR A 489 -22.91 -25.51 -4.76
N ARG A 490 -22.18 -24.61 -5.43
CA ARG A 490 -21.18 -25.01 -6.42
C ARG A 490 -20.02 -25.78 -5.78
N ILE A 491 -19.46 -25.26 -4.67
CA ILE A 491 -18.35 -25.94 -3.99
C ILE A 491 -18.74 -27.34 -3.55
N THR A 492 -19.89 -27.50 -2.91
CA THR A 492 -20.33 -28.82 -2.38
C THR A 492 -20.72 -29.81 -3.48
N ASN A 493 -21.10 -29.34 -4.66
CA ASN A 493 -21.47 -30.20 -5.80
C ASN A 493 -20.29 -30.49 -6.73
N GLU A 494 -19.38 -29.53 -6.94
CA GLU A 494 -18.32 -29.63 -7.93
C GLU A 494 -16.98 -30.08 -7.32
N VAL A 495 -16.72 -29.80 -6.03
CA VAL A 495 -15.45 -30.11 -5.35
C VAL A 495 -15.58 -31.37 -4.51
N ARG A 496 -15.09 -32.50 -5.03
CA ARG A 496 -15.14 -33.77 -4.31
C ARG A 496 -14.32 -33.70 -3.03
N GLY A 497 -14.88 -34.20 -1.91
CA GLY A 497 -14.24 -34.18 -0.60
C GLY A 497 -14.59 -32.94 0.24
N VAL A 498 -15.39 -32.02 -0.28
CA VAL A 498 -15.97 -30.89 0.48
C VAL A 498 -17.46 -31.13 0.68
N ASN A 499 -17.92 -31.00 1.90
CA ASN A 499 -19.35 -31.13 2.24
C ASN A 499 -19.89 -29.99 3.10
N ARG A 500 -19.10 -28.94 3.33
CA ARG A 500 -19.48 -27.78 4.14
C ARG A 500 -18.72 -26.53 3.72
N VAL A 501 -19.45 -25.41 3.67
CA VAL A 501 -18.88 -24.07 3.49
C VAL A 501 -19.27 -23.23 4.69
N VAL A 502 -18.33 -22.48 5.26
CA VAL A 502 -18.52 -21.56 6.39
C VAL A 502 -18.01 -20.18 6.05
N LEU A 503 -18.58 -19.16 6.67
CA LEU A 503 -18.17 -17.76 6.50
C LEU A 503 -17.48 -17.26 7.76
N ASP A 504 -16.28 -16.70 7.62
CA ASP A 504 -15.59 -15.99 8.70
C ASP A 504 -16.00 -14.52 8.70
N VAL A 505 -16.57 -14.07 9.81
CA VAL A 505 -17.12 -12.72 10.03
C VAL A 505 -16.30 -11.89 11.00
N THR A 506 -15.00 -12.24 11.17
CA THR A 506 -14.12 -11.59 12.14
C THR A 506 -13.37 -10.44 11.50
N SER A 507 -13.33 -9.28 12.16
CA SER A 507 -12.55 -8.11 11.73
C SER A 507 -11.05 -8.25 12.06
N LYS A 508 -10.22 -7.44 11.43
CA LYS A 508 -8.80 -7.26 11.80
C LYS A 508 -8.60 -5.85 12.37
N PRO A 509 -8.17 -5.66 13.62
CA PRO A 509 -8.03 -6.70 14.64
C PRO A 509 -9.38 -7.28 15.09
N PRO A 510 -9.47 -8.40 15.86
CA PRO A 510 -8.35 -9.15 16.44
C PRO A 510 -7.74 -10.20 15.51
N ALA A 511 -8.46 -10.64 14.43
CA ALA A 511 -7.92 -11.62 13.51
C ALA A 511 -6.91 -11.01 12.52
N THR A 512 -6.21 -11.86 11.78
CA THR A 512 -5.42 -11.50 10.59
C THR A 512 -6.26 -11.68 9.31
N ILE A 513 -5.79 -11.23 8.16
CA ILE A 513 -6.46 -11.48 6.87
C ILE A 513 -6.31 -12.96 6.49
N GLU A 514 -5.09 -13.48 6.48
CA GLU A 514 -4.85 -14.91 6.29
C GLU A 514 -5.10 -15.67 7.60
N TRP A 515 -5.44 -16.95 7.52
CA TRP A 515 -5.73 -17.79 8.68
C TRP A 515 -4.45 -18.37 9.31
N GLU A 516 -3.43 -18.67 8.48
CA GLU A 516 -2.10 -19.11 8.90
C GLU A 516 -1.01 -18.11 8.51
#